data_2b90e5658eec4eed8bfb4a8ad9c992cb
#
_entry.id   2b90e5658eec4eed8bfb4a8ad9c992cb
#
_cell.length_a   1.000
_cell.length_b   1.000
_cell.length_c   1.000
_cell.angle_alpha   90.00
_cell.angle_beta   90.00
_cell.angle_gamma   90.00
#
_symmetry.space_group_name_H-M   'P 1'
#
loop_
_entity.id
_entity.type
_entity.pdbx_description
1 polymer ?
#
loop_
_entity_poly.entity_id
_entity_poly.type
_entity_poly.pdbx_seq_one_letter_code
_entity_poly.pdbx_strand_id
1 'polypeptide(L)'
;MAYAFMKRATRSKDGRPRQPAMDQTTKPSQQQEPRWLGSTAPARHALIPPLSLARWLLVLVIAAGVYFFHGFLVPVLAALVIGFASWPVYRDILRRCGGNRALAATIAILLILAFLIVPLVMAISYTIQEVGIWFTWAVETNRTGAATPEWMVALPGIGQWLDEQWFRYIGHPGALGELVQIVSGANIGSIYRAVLAAGSGLFDLLLTLLFMMIALFFVYKDGEGFVAQLDTLGERILPGRWGRISRVVPATISSTVMGMTLIAIGEGIVLGIAYWIAGVPSPVTLGVITGIMALIPGGAPLSFTLVSVYLIASGSPFAGLALFAWGATELFIVDKTIRPKLVGGPI
;
A
#
# COMPACT_ATOMS: atom_id res chain seq x y z
N MET A 1 -14.77 -15.83 24.75
CA MET A 1 -15.35 -16.34 26.00
C MET A 1 -16.15 -15.21 26.63
N ALA A 2 -17.41 -15.00 26.21
CA ALA A 2 -18.43 -14.18 26.87
C ALA A 2 -19.70 -14.17 26.01
N TYR A 3 -20.34 -15.33 25.85
CA TYR A 3 -21.66 -15.48 25.23
C TYR A 3 -22.43 -16.57 26.00
N ALA A 4 -22.64 -16.30 27.25
CA ALA A 4 -23.50 -17.15 28.08
C ALA A 4 -23.96 -16.35 29.31
N PHE A 5 -24.96 -15.49 29.13
CA PHE A 5 -25.83 -15.06 30.23
C PHE A 5 -26.95 -14.19 29.62
N MET A 6 -28.07 -14.81 29.28
CA MET A 6 -29.41 -14.27 29.39
C MET A 6 -30.41 -15.14 28.62
N LYS A 7 -30.77 -16.26 29.23
CA LYS A 7 -31.95 -17.05 28.84
C LYS A 7 -32.56 -17.61 30.10
N ARG A 8 -33.36 -16.79 30.79
CA ARG A 8 -34.33 -17.28 31.76
C ARG A 8 -35.45 -16.29 32.01
N ALA A 9 -36.66 -16.85 32.03
CA ALA A 9 -37.95 -16.36 32.50
C ALA A 9 -38.60 -15.34 31.53
N THR A 10 -39.80 -15.62 31.00
CA THR A 10 -41.00 -15.99 31.75
C THR A 10 -41.98 -16.72 30.84
N ARG A 11 -42.34 -17.89 31.26
CA ARG A 11 -43.51 -18.63 30.80
C ARG A 11 -44.67 -18.22 31.76
N SER A 12 -45.71 -17.58 31.25
CA SER A 12 -46.94 -17.43 32.00
C SER A 12 -48.12 -17.99 31.22
N LYS A 13 -48.89 -18.75 31.95
CA LYS A 13 -50.04 -19.57 31.58
C LYS A 13 -51.26 -18.74 31.22
N ASP A 14 -52.06 -19.30 30.34
CA ASP A 14 -53.52 -19.30 30.24
C ASP A 14 -54.32 -18.18 30.88
N GLY A 15 -55.14 -17.54 30.07
CA GLY A 15 -56.20 -16.68 30.49
C GLY A 15 -56.95 -16.06 29.30
N ARG A 16 -57.84 -16.83 28.66
CA ARG A 16 -58.83 -16.28 27.76
C ARG A 16 -59.95 -15.64 28.55
N PRO A 17 -60.35 -14.39 28.37
CA PRO A 17 -61.67 -13.92 28.69
C PRO A 17 -62.59 -13.99 27.45
N ARG A 18 -63.79 -14.48 27.74
CA ARG A 18 -64.91 -14.62 26.82
C ARG A 18 -65.38 -13.23 26.35
N GLN A 19 -65.70 -13.13 25.07
CA GLN A 19 -66.42 -12.02 24.48
C GLN A 19 -67.89 -12.11 24.87
N PRO A 20 -68.53 -10.97 25.29
CA PRO A 20 -69.99 -10.89 25.30
C PRO A 20 -70.47 -10.48 23.91
N ALA A 21 -71.49 -11.15 23.43
CA ALA A 21 -72.26 -10.83 22.27
C ALA A 21 -72.91 -9.46 22.43
N MET A 22 -72.76 -8.56 21.47
CA MET A 22 -73.54 -7.33 21.39
C MET A 22 -74.12 -7.16 19.99
N ASP A 23 -75.37 -7.19 20.08
CA ASP A 23 -76.49 -6.78 19.30
C ASP A 23 -76.23 -5.87 18.11
N GLN A 24 -76.75 -6.32 16.93
CA GLN A 24 -76.90 -5.55 15.72
C GLN A 24 -78.15 -4.73 15.84
N THR A 25 -78.03 -3.40 15.84
CA THR A 25 -79.00 -2.46 15.24
C THR A 25 -78.63 -1.02 15.65
N THR A 26 -78.04 -0.30 14.76
CA THR A 26 -78.40 1.11 14.49
C THR A 26 -77.44 1.65 13.39
N LYS A 27 -77.98 1.89 12.20
CA LYS A 27 -77.35 2.70 11.14
C LYS A 27 -77.36 4.18 11.62
N PRO A 28 -76.22 4.86 11.65
CA PRO A 28 -76.24 6.33 11.68
C PRO A 28 -76.47 6.87 10.27
N SER A 29 -77.45 7.78 10.19
CA SER A 29 -77.79 8.62 9.05
C SER A 29 -76.57 9.30 8.43
N GLN A 30 -76.47 9.22 7.08
CA GLN A 30 -75.56 10.03 6.29
C GLN A 30 -75.90 11.51 6.49
N GLN A 31 -75.07 12.24 7.25
CA GLN A 31 -75.06 13.69 7.16
C GLN A 31 -74.33 14.08 5.87
N GLN A 32 -75.10 14.58 4.92
CA GLN A 32 -74.59 15.25 3.72
C GLN A 32 -73.86 16.53 4.17
N GLU A 33 -72.55 16.50 4.08
CA GLU A 33 -71.72 17.72 4.19
C GLU A 33 -72.05 18.69 3.02
N PRO A 34 -72.13 20.00 3.28
CA PRO A 34 -72.47 20.99 2.27
C PRO A 34 -71.35 21.15 1.23
N ARG A 35 -71.69 20.99 0.00
CA ARG A 35 -70.84 20.94 -1.21
C ARG A 35 -70.25 22.29 -1.66
N TRP A 36 -70.10 23.29 -0.79
CA TRP A 36 -69.66 24.63 -1.21
C TRP A 36 -68.36 25.14 -0.53
N LEU A 37 -67.71 24.34 0.26
CA LEU A 37 -66.37 24.64 0.70
C LEU A 37 -65.36 23.99 -0.26
N GLY A 38 -65.24 24.57 -1.43
CA GLY A 38 -64.09 24.40 -2.30
C GLY A 38 -62.89 25.02 -1.57
N SER A 39 -62.25 24.20 -0.75
CA SER A 39 -60.92 24.50 -0.22
C SER A 39 -59.96 24.49 -1.41
N THR A 40 -59.79 25.60 -2.10
CA THR A 40 -58.60 25.90 -2.85
C THR A 40 -57.47 26.16 -1.86
N ALA A 41 -57.00 25.09 -1.23
CA ALA A 41 -55.70 25.12 -0.61
C ALA A 41 -54.70 25.39 -1.78
N PRO A 42 -53.93 26.50 -1.68
CA PRO A 42 -52.87 26.71 -2.68
C PRO A 42 -51.99 25.48 -2.68
N ALA A 43 -51.87 24.87 -3.87
CA ALA A 43 -50.90 23.84 -4.07
C ALA A 43 -49.53 24.38 -3.62
N ARG A 44 -49.15 24.05 -2.41
CA ARG A 44 -47.77 24.23 -1.99
C ARG A 44 -46.98 23.42 -2.99
N HIS A 45 -46.41 24.11 -3.97
CA HIS A 45 -45.39 23.53 -4.84
C HIS A 45 -44.31 23.05 -3.87
N ALA A 46 -44.35 21.75 -3.60
CA ALA A 46 -43.30 21.12 -2.82
C ALA A 46 -42.02 21.34 -3.64
N LEU A 47 -41.17 22.24 -3.17
CA LEU A 47 -39.82 22.46 -3.66
C LEU A 47 -38.91 21.21 -3.39
N ILE A 48 -39.54 20.08 -3.09
CA ILE A 48 -38.87 18.80 -2.95
C ILE A 48 -38.75 18.21 -4.35
N PRO A 49 -37.56 18.19 -4.95
CA PRO A 49 -37.36 17.61 -6.25
C PRO A 49 -37.83 16.14 -6.23
N PRO A 50 -38.38 15.63 -7.33
CA PRO A 50 -38.81 14.23 -7.41
C PRO A 50 -37.67 13.32 -6.97
N LEU A 51 -37.97 12.26 -6.23
CA LEU A 51 -36.97 11.35 -5.61
C LEU A 51 -35.88 10.89 -6.60
N SER A 52 -36.20 10.80 -7.89
CA SER A 52 -35.24 10.53 -8.95
C SER A 52 -34.23 11.67 -9.14
N LEU A 53 -34.69 12.94 -9.14
CA LEU A 53 -33.83 14.11 -9.32
C LEU A 53 -32.90 14.27 -8.10
N ALA A 54 -33.42 14.04 -6.88
CA ALA A 54 -32.61 14.07 -5.65
C ALA A 54 -31.52 12.98 -5.65
N ARG A 55 -31.82 11.79 -6.16
CA ARG A 55 -30.82 10.71 -6.34
C ARG A 55 -29.74 11.09 -7.34
N TRP A 56 -30.11 11.64 -8.49
CA TRP A 56 -29.14 12.08 -9.50
C TRP A 56 -28.29 13.25 -9.02
N LEU A 57 -28.87 14.20 -8.29
CA LEU A 57 -28.15 15.27 -7.63
C LEU A 57 -27.17 14.75 -6.59
N LEU A 58 -27.57 13.77 -5.79
CA LEU A 58 -26.67 13.12 -4.81
C LEU A 58 -25.51 12.43 -5.52
N VAL A 59 -25.78 11.66 -6.58
CA VAL A 59 -24.72 11.00 -7.37
C VAL A 59 -23.78 12.02 -7.99
N LEU A 60 -24.31 13.13 -8.52
CA LEU A 60 -23.49 14.20 -9.08
C LEU A 60 -22.62 14.88 -8.04
N VAL A 61 -23.15 15.17 -6.85
CA VAL A 61 -22.38 15.76 -5.73
C VAL A 61 -21.28 14.79 -5.27
N ILE A 62 -21.58 13.50 -5.14
CA ILE A 62 -20.58 12.49 -4.79
C ILE A 62 -19.52 12.40 -5.88
N ALA A 63 -19.90 12.35 -7.16
CA ALA A 63 -18.97 12.29 -8.28
C ALA A 63 -18.07 13.55 -8.34
N ALA A 64 -18.66 14.74 -8.15
CA ALA A 64 -17.93 15.99 -8.06
C ALA A 64 -16.97 15.98 -6.86
N GLY A 65 -17.42 15.49 -5.69
CA GLY A 65 -16.58 15.33 -4.50
C GLY A 65 -15.39 14.41 -4.77
N VAL A 66 -15.62 13.23 -5.34
CA VAL A 66 -14.55 12.29 -5.72
C VAL A 66 -13.60 12.92 -6.74
N TYR A 67 -14.12 13.64 -7.73
CA TYR A 67 -13.30 14.32 -8.72
C TYR A 67 -12.43 15.43 -8.11
N PHE A 68 -12.98 16.27 -7.24
CA PHE A 68 -12.23 17.34 -6.57
C PHE A 68 -11.20 16.81 -5.57
N PHE A 69 -11.55 15.76 -4.84
CA PHE A 69 -10.69 15.19 -3.79
C PHE A 69 -9.91 13.97 -4.24
N HIS A 70 -9.83 13.67 -5.56
CA HIS A 70 -9.13 12.48 -6.05
C HIS A 70 -7.67 12.40 -5.58
N GLY A 71 -6.96 13.55 -5.49
CA GLY A 71 -5.59 13.61 -4.99
C GLY A 71 -5.44 13.21 -3.51
N PHE A 72 -6.52 13.35 -2.71
CA PHE A 72 -6.54 12.94 -1.31
C PHE A 72 -6.97 11.48 -1.12
N LEU A 73 -7.56 10.85 -2.13
CA LEU A 73 -8.02 9.46 -2.00
C LEU A 73 -6.87 8.49 -1.78
N VAL A 74 -5.77 8.67 -2.48
CA VAL A 74 -4.59 7.80 -2.35
C VAL A 74 -4.02 7.83 -0.93
N PRO A 75 -3.66 9.00 -0.35
CA PRO A 75 -3.14 9.05 1.03
C PRO A 75 -4.16 8.57 2.07
N VAL A 76 -5.45 8.84 1.90
CA VAL A 76 -6.49 8.37 2.84
C VAL A 76 -6.67 6.85 2.76
N LEU A 77 -6.73 6.27 1.56
CA LEU A 77 -6.82 4.82 1.39
C LEU A 77 -5.57 4.13 1.92
N ALA A 78 -4.38 4.67 1.65
CA ALA A 78 -3.13 4.16 2.23
C ALA A 78 -3.15 4.21 3.76
N ALA A 79 -3.61 5.32 4.35
CA ALA A 79 -3.76 5.45 5.79
C ALA A 79 -4.75 4.42 6.38
N LEU A 80 -5.87 4.14 5.70
CA LEU A 80 -6.81 3.11 6.13
C LEU A 80 -6.18 1.71 6.07
N VAL A 81 -5.49 1.39 4.99
CA VAL A 81 -4.81 0.09 4.82
C VAL A 81 -3.76 -0.11 5.92
N ILE A 82 -2.88 0.89 6.12
CA ILE A 82 -1.86 0.87 7.17
C ILE A 82 -2.51 0.84 8.55
N GLY A 83 -3.56 1.62 8.77
CA GLY A 83 -4.31 1.66 10.03
C GLY A 83 -4.90 0.31 10.38
N PHE A 84 -5.52 -0.39 9.45
CA PHE A 84 -6.04 -1.75 9.67
C PHE A 84 -4.94 -2.76 9.94
N ALA A 85 -3.84 -2.72 9.20
CA ALA A 85 -2.72 -3.63 9.36
C ALA A 85 -2.02 -3.45 10.72
N SER A 86 -1.80 -2.21 11.13
CA SER A 86 -1.09 -1.86 12.36
C SER A 86 -2.00 -1.69 13.59
N TRP A 87 -3.32 -1.92 13.43
CA TRP A 87 -4.29 -1.81 14.52
C TRP A 87 -3.94 -2.62 15.77
N PRO A 88 -3.44 -3.88 15.67
CA PRO A 88 -3.01 -4.65 16.84
C PRO A 88 -1.90 -3.93 17.62
N VAL A 89 -0.90 -3.40 16.91
CA VAL A 89 0.23 -2.67 17.50
C VAL A 89 -0.25 -1.38 18.17
N TYR A 90 -1.12 -0.62 17.49
CA TYR A 90 -1.74 0.59 18.05
C TYR A 90 -2.49 0.30 19.35
N ARG A 91 -3.27 -0.80 19.41
CA ARG A 91 -3.99 -1.19 20.62
C ARG A 91 -3.07 -1.51 21.80
N ASP A 92 -1.92 -2.12 21.56
CA ASP A 92 -0.94 -2.39 22.60
C ASP A 92 -0.27 -1.10 23.10
N ILE A 93 0.01 -0.15 22.20
CA ILE A 93 0.50 1.19 22.56
C ILE A 93 -0.56 1.92 23.38
N LEU A 94 -1.83 1.88 22.96
CA LEU A 94 -2.95 2.53 23.66
C LEU A 94 -3.08 2.03 25.10
N ARG A 95 -2.95 0.71 25.32
CA ARG A 95 -2.96 0.12 26.65
C ARG A 95 -1.81 0.64 27.52
N ARG A 96 -0.61 0.75 26.94
CA ARG A 96 0.58 1.26 27.64
C ARG A 96 0.51 2.75 27.93
N CYS A 97 -0.21 3.50 27.09
CA CYS A 97 -0.44 4.95 27.28
C CYS A 97 -1.63 5.26 28.20
N GLY A 98 -2.13 4.31 28.98
CA GLY A 98 -3.25 4.55 29.90
C GLY A 98 -4.57 4.93 29.23
N GLY A 99 -4.77 4.55 27.95
CA GLY A 99 -6.00 4.85 27.20
C GLY A 99 -6.03 6.23 26.53
N ASN A 100 -4.95 7.01 26.59
CA ASN A 100 -4.86 8.29 25.89
C ASN A 100 -4.70 8.08 24.38
N ARG A 101 -5.82 8.22 23.64
CA ARG A 101 -5.87 7.96 22.18
C ARG A 101 -4.95 8.86 21.38
N ALA A 102 -4.86 10.15 21.73
CA ALA A 102 -4.02 11.08 20.98
C ALA A 102 -2.54 10.75 21.14
N LEU A 103 -2.10 10.46 22.37
CA LEU A 103 -0.72 10.10 22.67
C LEU A 103 -0.33 8.76 22.01
N ALA A 104 -1.22 7.78 22.08
CA ALA A 104 -1.01 6.49 21.43
C ALA A 104 -0.95 6.60 19.90
N ALA A 105 -1.80 7.43 19.28
CA ALA A 105 -1.78 7.70 17.85
C ALA A 105 -0.48 8.36 17.43
N THR A 106 -0.02 9.36 18.16
CA THR A 106 1.26 10.04 17.88
C THR A 106 2.43 9.07 17.96
N ILE A 107 2.52 8.23 19.00
CA ILE A 107 3.59 7.24 19.13
C ILE A 107 3.54 6.22 18.00
N ALA A 108 2.35 5.72 17.66
CA ALA A 108 2.18 4.76 16.57
C ALA A 108 2.65 5.35 15.23
N ILE A 109 2.30 6.60 14.93
CA ILE A 109 2.73 7.31 13.72
C ILE A 109 4.25 7.50 13.71
N LEU A 110 4.85 7.92 14.82
CA LEU A 110 6.30 8.07 14.91
C LEU A 110 7.03 6.75 14.69
N LEU A 111 6.49 5.63 15.17
CA LEU A 111 7.06 4.30 14.92
C LEU A 111 6.96 3.92 13.45
N ILE A 112 5.80 4.15 12.81
CA ILE A 112 5.62 3.88 11.37
C ILE A 112 6.53 4.77 10.54
N LEU A 113 6.64 6.05 10.89
CA LEU A 113 7.51 7.00 10.24
C LEU A 113 8.98 6.60 10.37
N ALA A 114 9.41 6.19 11.56
CA ALA A 114 10.76 5.68 11.80
C ALA A 114 11.02 4.41 10.97
N PHE A 115 10.07 3.48 10.95
CA PHE A 115 10.16 2.26 10.15
C PHE A 115 10.27 2.54 8.64
N LEU A 116 9.68 3.62 8.15
CA LEU A 116 9.76 4.04 6.76
C LEU A 116 11.05 4.86 6.48
N ILE A 117 11.37 5.81 7.36
CA ILE A 117 12.48 6.75 7.13
C ILE A 117 13.85 6.08 7.33
N VAL A 118 14.02 5.24 8.36
CA VAL A 118 15.31 4.64 8.66
C VAL A 118 15.86 3.83 7.48
N PRO A 119 15.11 2.89 6.89
CA PRO A 119 15.60 2.16 5.72
C PRO A 119 15.79 3.06 4.50
N LEU A 120 14.95 4.08 4.31
CA LEU A 120 15.09 5.03 3.20
C LEU A 120 16.39 5.84 3.32
N VAL A 121 16.71 6.34 4.53
CA VAL A 121 17.97 7.06 4.79
C VAL A 121 19.17 6.13 4.59
N MET A 122 19.09 4.88 5.04
CA MET A 122 20.14 3.88 4.81
C MET A 122 20.33 3.63 3.29
N ALA A 123 19.25 3.47 2.54
CA ALA A 123 19.30 3.26 1.10
C ALA A 123 19.91 4.46 0.37
N ILE A 124 19.49 5.67 0.71
CA ILE A 124 20.03 6.91 0.13
C ILE A 124 21.51 7.07 0.47
N SER A 125 21.89 6.87 1.73
CA SER A 125 23.29 6.99 2.18
C SER A 125 24.19 6.02 1.44
N TYR A 126 23.73 4.77 1.30
CA TYR A 126 24.45 3.75 0.54
C TYR A 126 24.57 4.14 -0.94
N THR A 127 23.47 4.57 -1.57
CA THR A 127 23.47 4.98 -2.98
C THR A 127 24.43 6.15 -3.23
N ILE A 128 24.47 7.15 -2.34
CA ILE A 128 25.40 8.29 -2.48
C ILE A 128 26.86 7.82 -2.42
N GLN A 129 27.18 6.92 -1.49
CA GLN A 129 28.54 6.37 -1.37
C GLN A 129 28.92 5.56 -2.61
N GLU A 130 28.03 4.71 -3.07
CA GLU A 130 28.26 3.86 -4.24
C GLU A 130 28.38 4.68 -5.52
N VAL A 131 27.51 5.67 -5.73
CA VAL A 131 27.61 6.61 -6.87
C VAL A 131 28.95 7.34 -6.87
N GLY A 132 29.47 7.74 -5.68
CA GLY A 132 30.80 8.32 -5.56
C GLY A 132 31.91 7.38 -6.04
N ILE A 133 31.86 6.12 -5.66
CA ILE A 133 32.81 5.09 -6.10
C ILE A 133 32.74 4.89 -7.61
N TRP A 134 31.51 4.73 -8.15
CA TRP A 134 31.30 4.58 -9.58
C TRP A 134 31.75 5.78 -10.39
N PHE A 135 31.54 6.99 -9.86
CA PHE A 135 31.97 8.23 -10.49
C PHE A 135 33.50 8.31 -10.56
N THR A 136 34.20 8.03 -9.45
CA THR A 136 35.67 8.01 -9.43
C THR A 136 36.24 6.93 -10.33
N TRP A 137 35.63 5.74 -10.34
CA TRP A 137 35.98 4.67 -11.27
C TRP A 137 35.77 5.08 -12.75
N ALA A 138 34.63 5.71 -13.07
CA ALA A 138 34.34 6.16 -14.42
C ALA A 138 35.31 7.25 -14.90
N VAL A 139 35.67 8.20 -14.03
CA VAL A 139 36.65 9.23 -14.34
C VAL A 139 38.02 8.61 -14.59
N GLU A 140 38.47 7.69 -13.75
CA GLU A 140 39.76 7.03 -13.92
C GLU A 140 39.77 6.15 -15.17
N THR A 141 38.74 5.33 -15.37
CA THR A 141 38.55 4.52 -16.57
C THR A 141 38.52 5.36 -17.85
N ASN A 142 37.88 6.54 -17.81
CA ASN A 142 37.89 7.44 -18.96
C ASN A 142 39.28 8.02 -19.24
N ARG A 143 40.15 8.12 -18.23
CA ARG A 143 41.53 8.63 -18.38
C ARG A 143 42.51 7.56 -18.87
N THR A 144 42.37 6.34 -18.33
CA THR A 144 43.33 5.26 -18.55
C THR A 144 42.86 4.18 -19.53
N GLY A 145 41.57 4.11 -19.83
CA GLY A 145 40.89 2.96 -20.41
C GLY A 145 40.64 1.86 -19.39
N ALA A 146 39.67 1.00 -19.62
CA ALA A 146 39.40 -0.17 -18.80
C ALA A 146 40.05 -1.43 -19.41
N ALA A 147 40.92 -2.09 -18.67
CA ALA A 147 41.42 -3.40 -19.08
C ALA A 147 40.27 -4.41 -19.14
N THR A 148 40.26 -5.28 -20.15
CA THR A 148 39.27 -6.36 -20.26
C THR A 148 39.41 -7.30 -19.08
N PRO A 149 38.34 -7.65 -18.37
CA PRO A 149 38.40 -8.60 -17.25
C PRO A 149 38.92 -9.96 -17.70
N GLU A 150 39.85 -10.55 -16.96
CA GLU A 150 40.50 -11.84 -17.31
C GLU A 150 39.48 -12.97 -17.55
N TRP A 151 38.40 -13.01 -16.78
CA TRP A 151 37.35 -14.02 -16.93
C TRP A 151 36.63 -13.94 -18.30
N MET A 152 36.56 -12.76 -18.89
CA MET A 152 35.91 -12.51 -20.18
C MET A 152 36.82 -13.02 -21.32
N VAL A 153 38.12 -12.79 -21.22
CA VAL A 153 39.10 -13.29 -22.17
C VAL A 153 39.21 -14.81 -22.09
N ALA A 154 39.03 -15.40 -20.90
CA ALA A 154 39.10 -16.84 -20.67
C ALA A 154 37.90 -17.63 -21.22
N LEU A 155 36.88 -17.00 -21.79
CA LEU A 155 35.72 -17.70 -22.34
C LEU A 155 36.06 -18.40 -23.67
N PRO A 156 35.89 -19.73 -23.76
CA PRO A 156 36.25 -20.46 -24.98
C PRO A 156 35.31 -20.08 -26.13
N GLY A 157 35.91 -19.73 -27.27
CA GLY A 157 35.20 -19.45 -28.53
C GLY A 157 34.68 -18.01 -28.71
N ILE A 158 34.44 -17.26 -27.63
CA ILE A 158 33.91 -15.90 -27.69
C ILE A 158 34.79 -14.86 -26.97
N GLY A 159 35.81 -15.29 -26.22
CA GLY A 159 36.64 -14.40 -25.40
C GLY A 159 37.37 -13.33 -26.23
N GLN A 160 37.95 -13.68 -27.38
CA GLN A 160 38.60 -12.71 -28.24
C GLN A 160 37.63 -11.69 -28.84
N TRP A 161 36.44 -12.12 -29.26
CA TRP A 161 35.43 -11.23 -29.78
C TRP A 161 34.94 -10.25 -28.68
N LEU A 162 34.77 -10.74 -27.46
CA LEU A 162 34.42 -9.91 -26.31
C LEU A 162 35.49 -8.88 -25.96
N ASP A 163 36.78 -9.30 -26.03
CA ASP A 163 37.92 -8.42 -25.80
C ASP A 163 37.98 -7.27 -26.82
N GLU A 164 37.77 -7.58 -28.11
CA GLU A 164 37.71 -6.58 -29.18
C GLU A 164 36.54 -5.59 -28.96
N GLN A 165 35.34 -6.08 -28.59
CA GLN A 165 34.19 -5.21 -28.32
C GLN A 165 34.42 -4.37 -27.07
N TRP A 166 34.99 -4.98 -26.02
CA TRP A 166 35.34 -4.27 -24.79
C TRP A 166 36.31 -3.13 -25.06
N PHE A 167 37.40 -3.42 -25.79
CA PHE A 167 38.38 -2.40 -26.14
C PHE A 167 37.80 -1.28 -27.00
N ARG A 168 36.89 -1.62 -27.93
CA ARG A 168 36.22 -0.63 -28.80
C ARG A 168 35.32 0.33 -28.04
N TYR A 169 34.59 -0.13 -27.01
CA TYR A 169 33.59 0.68 -26.34
C TYR A 169 34.04 1.24 -24.98
N ILE A 170 34.97 0.60 -24.29
CA ILE A 170 35.34 0.94 -22.91
C ILE A 170 36.87 0.94 -22.70
N GLY A 171 37.63 0.15 -23.46
CA GLY A 171 39.03 -0.14 -23.21
C GLY A 171 39.99 1.00 -23.57
N HIS A 172 39.63 1.94 -24.43
CA HIS A 172 40.51 3.04 -24.79
C HIS A 172 40.27 4.32 -23.97
N PRO A 173 41.31 5.15 -23.75
CA PRO A 173 41.16 6.43 -23.08
C PRO A 173 40.13 7.34 -23.79
N GLY A 174 39.18 7.92 -23.04
CA GLY A 174 38.10 8.73 -23.60
C GLY A 174 36.83 7.98 -24.00
N ALA A 175 36.87 6.64 -24.09
CA ALA A 175 35.75 5.82 -24.52
C ALA A 175 34.46 6.05 -23.74
N LEU A 176 34.52 6.17 -22.42
CA LEU A 176 33.35 6.44 -21.61
C LEU A 176 32.77 7.82 -21.90
N GLY A 177 33.60 8.83 -22.17
CA GLY A 177 33.16 10.16 -22.59
C GLY A 177 32.40 10.12 -23.92
N GLU A 178 32.87 9.35 -24.88
CA GLU A 178 32.20 9.12 -26.16
C GLU A 178 30.87 8.38 -25.99
N LEU A 179 30.81 7.33 -25.16
CA LEU A 179 29.58 6.63 -24.82
C LEU A 179 28.56 7.58 -24.14
N VAL A 180 29.02 8.40 -23.21
CA VAL A 180 28.15 9.40 -22.56
C VAL A 180 27.63 10.39 -23.60
N GLN A 181 28.44 10.85 -24.56
CA GLN A 181 27.98 11.73 -25.64
C GLN A 181 26.94 11.04 -26.56
N ILE A 182 27.14 9.76 -26.88
CA ILE A 182 26.20 8.98 -27.70
C ILE A 182 24.88 8.77 -26.96
N VAL A 183 24.92 8.39 -25.68
CA VAL A 183 23.74 8.10 -24.86
C VAL A 183 23.02 9.38 -24.42
N SER A 184 23.75 10.42 -24.06
CA SER A 184 23.17 11.70 -23.64
C SER A 184 22.69 12.56 -24.80
N GLY A 185 23.07 12.20 -26.06
CA GLY A 185 22.55 12.79 -27.28
C GLY A 185 22.30 14.27 -27.20
N ALA A 186 23.33 15.08 -27.02
CA ALA A 186 23.30 16.54 -27.05
C ALA A 186 22.23 17.26 -26.18
N ASN A 187 21.61 16.60 -25.22
CA ASN A 187 20.50 17.18 -24.44
C ASN A 187 20.81 17.36 -22.95
N ILE A 188 21.64 18.35 -22.62
CA ILE A 188 21.72 18.92 -21.26
C ILE A 188 20.30 19.28 -20.76
N GLY A 189 19.41 19.71 -21.67
CA GLY A 189 18.00 19.96 -21.36
C GLY A 189 17.18 18.74 -20.91
N SER A 190 17.58 17.51 -21.26
CA SER A 190 16.90 16.31 -20.77
C SER A 190 17.32 15.98 -19.33
N ILE A 191 18.58 16.17 -18.99
CA ILE A 191 19.10 16.00 -17.63
C ILE A 191 18.46 17.04 -16.70
N TYR A 192 18.42 18.31 -17.12
CA TYR A 192 17.75 19.37 -16.37
C TYR A 192 16.27 19.04 -16.11
N ARG A 193 15.54 18.61 -17.15
CA ARG A 193 14.13 18.20 -17.02
C ARG A 193 13.97 16.97 -16.10
N ALA A 194 14.88 15.99 -16.16
CA ALA A 194 14.85 14.83 -15.28
C ALA A 194 15.08 15.21 -13.81
N VAL A 195 16.01 16.14 -13.53
CA VAL A 195 16.26 16.66 -12.18
C VAL A 195 15.05 17.43 -11.65
N LEU A 196 14.44 18.29 -12.47
CA LEU A 196 13.22 19.01 -12.09
C LEU A 196 12.04 18.06 -11.86
N ALA A 197 11.86 17.06 -12.72
CA ALA A 197 10.84 16.04 -12.57
C ALA A 197 11.05 15.18 -11.31
N ALA A 198 12.30 14.85 -10.98
CA ALA A 198 12.63 14.16 -9.73
C ALA A 198 12.34 15.05 -8.51
N GLY A 199 12.64 16.35 -8.58
CA GLY A 199 12.35 17.30 -7.51
C GLY A 199 10.85 17.48 -7.27
N SER A 200 10.05 17.62 -8.33
CA SER A 200 8.58 17.68 -8.21
C SER A 200 7.98 16.36 -7.70
N GLY A 201 8.48 15.22 -8.17
CA GLY A 201 8.05 13.91 -7.68
C GLY A 201 8.34 13.71 -6.19
N LEU A 202 9.47 14.19 -5.70
CA LEU A 202 9.81 14.17 -4.28
C LEU A 202 8.85 15.04 -3.45
N PHE A 203 8.52 16.23 -3.95
CA PHE A 203 7.57 17.12 -3.29
C PHE A 203 6.19 16.50 -3.19
N ASP A 204 5.68 15.90 -4.27
CA ASP A 204 4.40 15.19 -4.31
C ASP A 204 4.40 13.98 -3.36
N LEU A 205 5.51 13.26 -3.28
CA LEU A 205 5.69 12.15 -2.34
C LEU A 205 5.60 12.63 -0.89
N LEU A 206 6.30 13.73 -0.55
CA LEU A 206 6.28 14.32 0.78
C LEU A 206 4.89 14.82 1.17
N LEU A 207 4.18 15.47 0.26
CA LEU A 207 2.80 15.90 0.47
C LEU A 207 1.87 14.70 0.69
N THR A 208 1.98 13.68 -0.14
CA THR A 208 1.21 12.43 -0.01
C THR A 208 1.46 11.77 1.34
N LEU A 209 2.73 11.68 1.75
CA LEU A 209 3.12 11.14 3.05
C LEU A 209 2.56 11.98 4.21
N LEU A 210 2.63 13.31 4.11
CA LEU A 210 2.07 14.21 5.11
C LEU A 210 0.56 14.00 5.28
N PHE A 211 -0.20 14.02 4.17
CA PHE A 211 -1.64 13.79 4.21
C PHE A 211 -2.00 12.38 4.69
N MET A 212 -1.21 11.38 4.31
CA MET A 212 -1.37 10.02 4.81
C MET A 212 -1.16 9.95 6.33
N MET A 213 -0.14 10.62 6.87
CA MET A 213 0.12 10.66 8.32
C MET A 213 -1.00 11.37 9.08
N ILE A 214 -1.50 12.49 8.53
CA ILE A 214 -2.65 13.20 9.11
C ILE A 214 -3.89 12.31 9.11
N ALA A 215 -4.21 11.68 7.99
CA ALA A 215 -5.34 10.76 7.88
C ALA A 215 -5.20 9.58 8.86
N LEU A 216 -4.01 9.00 8.96
CA LEU A 216 -3.70 7.90 9.86
C LEU A 216 -3.86 8.30 11.34
N PHE A 217 -3.50 9.53 11.69
CA PHE A 217 -3.73 10.06 13.04
C PHE A 217 -5.22 10.05 13.39
N PHE A 218 -6.07 10.52 12.49
CA PHE A 218 -7.51 10.51 12.71
C PHE A 218 -8.10 9.10 12.73
N VAL A 219 -7.57 8.19 11.88
CA VAL A 219 -7.95 6.77 11.89
C VAL A 219 -7.66 6.13 13.25
N TYR A 220 -6.53 6.41 13.86
CA TYR A 220 -6.22 5.88 15.19
C TYR A 220 -7.01 6.57 16.31
N LYS A 221 -7.12 7.89 16.26
CA LYS A 221 -7.76 8.65 17.32
C LYS A 221 -9.27 8.44 17.35
N ASP A 222 -9.93 8.55 16.21
CA ASP A 222 -11.38 8.61 16.08
C ASP A 222 -11.98 7.41 15.31
N GLY A 223 -11.16 6.44 14.92
CA GLY A 223 -11.55 5.32 14.04
C GLY A 223 -12.70 4.47 14.56
N GLU A 224 -12.79 4.23 15.86
CA GLU A 224 -13.92 3.49 16.45
C GLU A 224 -15.25 4.20 16.22
N GLY A 225 -15.27 5.53 16.39
CA GLY A 225 -16.46 6.35 16.13
C GLY A 225 -16.85 6.39 14.66
N PHE A 226 -15.84 6.47 13.78
CA PHE A 226 -16.05 6.45 12.34
C PHE A 226 -16.61 5.11 11.85
N VAL A 227 -16.06 3.98 12.33
CA VAL A 227 -16.57 2.64 12.03
C VAL A 227 -18.01 2.47 12.49
N ALA A 228 -18.37 2.94 13.68
CA ALA A 228 -19.75 2.88 14.18
C ALA A 228 -20.74 3.67 13.30
N GLN A 229 -20.32 4.83 12.77
CA GLN A 229 -21.12 5.62 11.83
C GLN A 229 -21.26 4.90 10.49
N LEU A 230 -20.16 4.34 9.97
CA LEU A 230 -20.16 3.53 8.75
C LEU A 230 -21.08 2.30 8.88
N ASP A 231 -21.03 1.61 10.02
CA ASP A 231 -21.90 0.45 10.27
C ASP A 231 -23.39 0.85 10.27
N THR A 232 -23.71 1.99 10.86
CA THR A 232 -25.10 2.51 10.85
C THR A 232 -25.58 2.86 9.44
N LEU A 233 -24.74 3.51 8.64
CA LEU A 233 -25.04 3.86 7.26
C LEU A 233 -25.06 2.63 6.35
N GLY A 234 -24.10 1.76 6.50
CA GLY A 234 -23.95 0.56 5.71
C GLY A 234 -25.10 -0.43 5.89
N GLU A 235 -25.60 -0.58 7.12
CA GLU A 235 -26.78 -1.41 7.41
C GLU A 235 -28.06 -0.83 6.78
N ARG A 236 -28.16 0.50 6.64
CA ARG A 236 -29.29 1.16 5.92
C ARG A 236 -29.23 0.94 4.41
N ILE A 237 -28.00 0.89 3.82
CA ILE A 237 -27.81 0.75 2.37
C ILE A 237 -27.85 -0.72 1.94
N LEU A 238 -27.25 -1.61 2.76
CA LEU A 238 -27.11 -3.05 2.48
C LEU A 238 -27.59 -3.89 3.67
N PRO A 239 -28.91 -3.91 3.96
CA PRO A 239 -29.45 -4.60 5.13
C PRO A 239 -29.08 -6.09 5.12
N GLY A 240 -28.57 -6.61 6.25
CA GLY A 240 -28.17 -8.00 6.44
C GLY A 240 -26.91 -8.45 5.71
N ARG A 241 -26.35 -7.65 4.81
CA ARG A 241 -25.09 -7.96 4.11
C ARG A 241 -23.92 -7.13 4.65
N TRP A 242 -24.19 -5.93 5.15
CA TRP A 242 -23.17 -5.01 5.64
C TRP A 242 -22.33 -5.62 6.76
N GLY A 243 -22.95 -6.25 7.76
CA GLY A 243 -22.23 -6.84 8.89
C GLY A 243 -21.26 -7.97 8.51
N ARG A 244 -21.35 -8.55 7.31
CA ARG A 244 -20.32 -9.44 6.76
C ARG A 244 -19.19 -8.63 6.13
N ILE A 245 -19.52 -7.62 5.32
CA ILE A 245 -18.56 -6.77 4.61
C ILE A 245 -17.69 -6.02 5.60
N SER A 246 -18.27 -5.37 6.60
CA SER A 246 -17.55 -4.56 7.60
C SER A 246 -16.57 -5.38 8.44
N ARG A 247 -16.74 -6.70 8.53
CA ARG A 247 -15.81 -7.60 9.24
C ARG A 247 -14.79 -8.24 8.32
N VAL A 248 -15.22 -8.72 7.15
CA VAL A 248 -14.35 -9.46 6.22
C VAL A 248 -13.34 -8.53 5.56
N VAL A 249 -13.76 -7.35 5.09
CA VAL A 249 -12.87 -6.43 4.34
C VAL A 249 -11.67 -5.96 5.19
N PRO A 250 -11.85 -5.40 6.40
CA PRO A 250 -10.70 -5.01 7.23
C PRO A 250 -9.82 -6.19 7.63
N ALA A 251 -10.41 -7.36 7.94
CA ALA A 251 -9.66 -8.54 8.30
C ALA A 251 -8.80 -9.05 7.14
N THR A 252 -9.34 -9.06 5.91
CA THR A 252 -8.60 -9.45 4.71
C THR A 252 -7.47 -8.47 4.41
N ILE A 253 -7.73 -7.16 4.48
CA ILE A 253 -6.70 -6.14 4.29
C ILE A 253 -5.57 -6.33 5.31
N SER A 254 -5.92 -6.46 6.60
CA SER A 254 -4.95 -6.64 7.68
C SER A 254 -4.11 -7.90 7.50
N SER A 255 -4.72 -9.04 7.19
CA SER A 255 -4.00 -10.30 6.96
C SER A 255 -3.10 -10.24 5.74
N THR A 256 -3.55 -9.63 4.65
CA THR A 256 -2.76 -9.46 3.43
C THR A 256 -1.53 -8.59 3.67
N VAL A 257 -1.71 -7.40 4.27
CA VAL A 257 -0.59 -6.48 4.54
C VAL A 257 0.39 -7.10 5.53
N MET A 258 -0.11 -7.75 6.59
CA MET A 258 0.75 -8.43 7.56
C MET A 258 1.54 -9.58 6.90
N GLY A 259 0.86 -10.37 6.06
CA GLY A 259 1.51 -11.45 5.30
C GLY A 259 2.59 -10.92 4.35
N MET A 260 2.30 -9.86 3.59
CA MET A 260 3.28 -9.23 2.70
C MET A 260 4.47 -8.63 3.49
N THR A 261 4.21 -7.98 4.61
CA THR A 261 5.27 -7.42 5.46
C THR A 261 6.18 -8.51 6.02
N LEU A 262 5.60 -9.64 6.46
CA LEU A 262 6.37 -10.76 6.98
C LEU A 262 7.22 -11.42 5.89
N ILE A 263 6.68 -11.58 4.68
CA ILE A 263 7.41 -12.06 3.51
C ILE A 263 8.57 -11.11 3.19
N ALA A 264 8.33 -9.81 3.12
CA ALA A 264 9.33 -8.80 2.82
C ALA A 264 10.50 -8.79 3.81
N ILE A 265 10.20 -8.92 5.11
CA ILE A 265 11.23 -9.06 6.15
C ILE A 265 12.01 -10.37 5.94
N GLY A 266 11.33 -11.47 5.66
CA GLY A 266 11.95 -12.76 5.40
C GLY A 266 12.88 -12.73 4.18
N GLU A 267 12.40 -12.21 3.05
CA GLU A 267 13.19 -12.03 1.81
C GLU A 267 14.40 -11.12 2.05
N GLY A 268 14.22 -10.00 2.77
CA GLY A 268 15.32 -9.11 3.11
C GLY A 268 16.41 -9.77 3.95
N ILE A 269 16.04 -10.62 4.90
CA ILE A 269 16.99 -11.38 5.74
C ILE A 269 17.68 -12.47 4.91
N VAL A 270 16.94 -13.30 4.19
CA VAL A 270 17.46 -14.43 3.42
C VAL A 270 18.40 -13.95 2.31
N LEU A 271 17.96 -12.95 1.53
CA LEU A 271 18.81 -12.37 0.48
C LEU A 271 19.97 -11.56 1.06
N GLY A 272 19.78 -10.86 2.19
CA GLY A 272 20.87 -10.18 2.88
C GLY A 272 21.99 -11.13 3.32
N ILE A 273 21.63 -12.32 3.83
CA ILE A 273 22.60 -13.38 4.15
C ILE A 273 23.27 -13.90 2.86
N ALA A 274 22.49 -14.10 1.79
CA ALA A 274 23.05 -14.52 0.50
C ALA A 274 24.03 -13.48 -0.07
N TYR A 275 23.75 -12.19 0.04
CA TYR A 275 24.67 -11.12 -0.34
C TYR A 275 25.96 -11.14 0.49
N TRP A 276 25.84 -11.39 1.79
CA TRP A 276 27.01 -11.54 2.65
C TRP A 276 27.90 -12.72 2.26
N ILE A 277 27.30 -13.88 1.99
CA ILE A 277 28.04 -15.09 1.51
C ILE A 277 28.67 -14.83 0.15
N ALA A 278 27.99 -14.12 -0.74
CA ALA A 278 28.49 -13.77 -2.09
C ALA A 278 29.60 -12.70 -2.07
N GLY A 279 29.91 -12.12 -0.90
CA GLY A 279 30.95 -11.09 -0.76
C GLY A 279 30.55 -9.72 -1.28
N VAL A 280 29.25 -9.42 -1.34
CA VAL A 280 28.76 -8.10 -1.77
C VAL A 280 29.07 -7.05 -0.71
N PRO A 281 29.52 -5.84 -1.08
CA PRO A 281 29.71 -4.75 -0.13
C PRO A 281 28.37 -4.34 0.51
N SER A 282 28.39 -4.03 1.78
CA SER A 282 27.22 -3.59 2.58
C SER A 282 25.99 -4.53 2.49
N PRO A 283 26.13 -5.83 2.73
CA PRO A 283 25.08 -6.82 2.50
C PRO A 283 23.84 -6.58 3.35
N VAL A 284 24.00 -6.03 4.56
CA VAL A 284 22.86 -5.69 5.44
C VAL A 284 22.01 -4.58 4.83
N THR A 285 22.64 -3.53 4.31
CA THR A 285 21.93 -2.42 3.67
C THR A 285 21.19 -2.88 2.42
N LEU A 286 21.86 -3.68 1.58
CA LEU A 286 21.22 -4.26 0.40
C LEU A 286 20.10 -5.23 0.75
N GLY A 287 20.23 -6.01 1.80
CA GLY A 287 19.18 -6.87 2.33
C GLY A 287 17.95 -6.07 2.78
N VAL A 288 18.16 -4.97 3.49
CA VAL A 288 17.06 -4.05 3.90
C VAL A 288 16.39 -3.42 2.69
N ILE A 289 17.16 -2.95 1.69
CA ILE A 289 16.62 -2.39 0.44
C ILE A 289 15.81 -3.46 -0.30
N THR A 290 16.33 -4.68 -0.41
CA THR A 290 15.62 -5.81 -1.04
C THR A 290 14.32 -6.14 -0.31
N GLY A 291 14.32 -6.15 1.02
CA GLY A 291 13.09 -6.34 1.81
C GLY A 291 12.04 -5.26 1.54
N ILE A 292 12.43 -3.99 1.40
CA ILE A 292 11.50 -2.91 1.02
C ILE A 292 11.00 -3.12 -0.41
N MET A 293 11.90 -3.44 -1.34
CA MET A 293 11.54 -3.72 -2.73
C MET A 293 10.58 -4.91 -2.84
N ALA A 294 10.68 -5.90 -1.96
CA ALA A 294 9.80 -7.07 -1.91
C ALA A 294 8.33 -6.74 -1.58
N LEU A 295 8.05 -5.57 -0.99
CA LEU A 295 6.67 -5.07 -0.83
C LEU A 295 6.03 -4.70 -2.17
N ILE A 296 6.83 -4.45 -3.20
CA ILE A 296 6.38 -4.12 -4.55
C ILE A 296 6.44 -5.39 -5.41
N PRO A 297 5.36 -5.77 -6.12
CA PRO A 297 5.40 -6.93 -6.99
C PRO A 297 6.54 -6.84 -8.02
N GLY A 298 7.43 -7.83 -8.03
CA GLY A 298 8.60 -7.83 -8.91
C GLY A 298 9.83 -7.09 -8.36
N GLY A 299 9.76 -6.48 -7.18
CA GLY A 299 10.88 -5.73 -6.60
C GLY A 299 12.03 -6.60 -6.11
N ALA A 300 11.75 -7.70 -5.44
CA ALA A 300 12.78 -8.64 -4.98
C ALA A 300 13.58 -9.25 -6.16
N PRO A 301 12.94 -9.79 -7.23
CA PRO A 301 13.68 -10.27 -8.40
C PRO A 301 14.51 -9.20 -9.09
N LEU A 302 14.02 -7.95 -9.15
CA LEU A 302 14.81 -6.84 -9.67
C LEU A 302 16.06 -6.59 -8.81
N SER A 303 15.90 -6.59 -7.48
CA SER A 303 16.99 -6.33 -6.54
C SER A 303 18.10 -7.36 -6.64
N PHE A 304 17.81 -8.66 -6.47
CA PHE A 304 18.85 -9.67 -6.53
C PHE A 304 19.45 -9.84 -7.94
N THR A 305 18.69 -9.56 -9.01
CA THR A 305 19.21 -9.57 -10.37
C THR A 305 20.25 -8.46 -10.56
N LEU A 306 19.97 -7.24 -10.10
CA LEU A 306 20.91 -6.12 -10.18
C LEU A 306 22.20 -6.42 -9.40
N VAL A 307 22.08 -6.98 -8.19
CA VAL A 307 23.24 -7.37 -7.37
C VAL A 307 24.03 -8.49 -8.02
N SER A 308 23.36 -9.46 -8.66
CA SER A 308 24.02 -10.55 -9.40
C SER A 308 24.80 -10.03 -10.60
N VAL A 309 24.20 -9.11 -11.37
CA VAL A 309 24.89 -8.45 -12.51
C VAL A 309 26.08 -7.64 -12.02
N TYR A 310 25.94 -6.92 -10.89
CA TYR A 310 27.05 -6.21 -10.28
C TYR A 310 28.23 -7.14 -9.95
N LEU A 311 27.97 -8.31 -9.33
CA LEU A 311 29.01 -9.29 -9.00
C LEU A 311 29.71 -9.85 -10.25
N ILE A 312 28.95 -10.12 -11.31
CA ILE A 312 29.51 -10.57 -12.59
C ILE A 312 30.42 -9.49 -13.15
N ALA A 313 29.98 -8.24 -13.19
CA ALA A 313 30.73 -7.11 -13.71
C ALA A 313 31.98 -6.80 -12.87
N SER A 314 31.93 -7.04 -11.55
CA SER A 314 33.07 -6.83 -10.62
C SER A 314 34.11 -7.98 -10.66
N GLY A 315 33.99 -8.95 -11.57
CA GLY A 315 34.96 -10.02 -11.73
C GLY A 315 34.68 -11.29 -10.94
N SER A 316 33.49 -11.44 -10.36
CA SER A 316 33.06 -12.60 -9.60
C SER A 316 31.88 -13.34 -10.25
N PRO A 317 32.01 -13.86 -11.49
CA PRO A 317 30.88 -14.40 -12.25
C PRO A 317 30.24 -15.61 -11.58
N PHE A 318 31.00 -16.48 -10.93
CA PHE A 318 30.45 -17.62 -10.20
C PHE A 318 29.58 -17.20 -9.01
N ALA A 319 30.00 -16.20 -8.24
CA ALA A 319 29.23 -15.68 -7.14
C ALA A 319 27.95 -15.01 -7.63
N GLY A 320 28.01 -14.25 -8.72
CA GLY A 320 26.85 -13.62 -9.35
C GLY A 320 25.83 -14.61 -9.87
N LEU A 321 26.27 -15.64 -10.60
CA LEU A 321 25.39 -16.71 -11.09
C LEU A 321 24.80 -17.54 -9.95
N ALA A 322 25.57 -17.86 -8.93
CA ALA A 322 25.10 -18.59 -7.75
C ALA A 322 24.05 -17.76 -6.98
N LEU A 323 24.28 -16.47 -6.82
CA LEU A 323 23.33 -15.55 -6.19
C LEU A 323 22.03 -15.44 -6.99
N PHE A 324 22.11 -15.33 -8.30
CA PHE A 324 20.93 -15.31 -9.16
C PHE A 324 20.11 -16.61 -9.05
N ALA A 325 20.79 -17.76 -9.12
CA ALA A 325 20.15 -19.07 -8.98
C ALA A 325 19.49 -19.23 -7.61
N TRP A 326 20.17 -18.78 -6.55
CA TRP A 326 19.62 -18.79 -5.18
C TRP A 326 18.39 -17.90 -5.08
N GLY A 327 18.46 -16.63 -5.52
CA GLY A 327 17.34 -15.70 -5.44
C GLY A 327 16.13 -16.18 -6.27
N ALA A 328 16.36 -16.75 -7.44
CA ALA A 328 15.29 -17.33 -8.25
C ALA A 328 14.63 -18.54 -7.57
N THR A 329 15.43 -19.39 -6.92
CA THR A 329 14.93 -20.58 -6.19
C THR A 329 14.15 -20.14 -4.94
N GLU A 330 14.67 -19.21 -4.18
CA GLU A 330 14.03 -18.65 -2.97
C GLU A 330 12.70 -18.00 -3.34
N LEU A 331 12.68 -17.12 -4.35
CA LEU A 331 11.47 -16.49 -4.85
C LEU A 331 10.41 -17.52 -5.26
N PHE A 332 10.81 -18.57 -5.98
CA PHE A 332 9.90 -19.65 -6.37
C PHE A 332 9.30 -20.36 -5.16
N ILE A 333 10.10 -20.63 -4.13
CA ILE A 333 9.65 -21.26 -2.89
C ILE A 333 8.66 -20.33 -2.17
N VAL A 334 9.00 -19.04 -2.03
CA VAL A 334 8.14 -18.04 -1.37
C VAL A 334 6.81 -17.91 -2.09
N ASP A 335 6.83 -17.76 -3.42
CA ASP A 335 5.60 -17.57 -4.21
C ASP A 335 4.68 -18.79 -4.21
N LYS A 336 5.25 -20.00 -4.21
CA LYS A 336 4.45 -21.23 -4.30
C LYS A 336 4.03 -21.80 -2.94
N THR A 337 4.77 -21.51 -1.87
CA THR A 337 4.52 -22.15 -0.57
C THR A 337 4.17 -21.16 0.54
N ILE A 338 4.87 -20.05 0.65
CA ILE A 338 4.74 -19.13 1.79
C ILE A 338 3.64 -18.10 1.52
N ARG A 339 3.66 -17.47 0.35
CA ARG A 339 2.69 -16.42 -0.02
C ARG A 339 1.24 -16.91 0.03
N PRO A 340 0.85 -18.09 -0.51
CA PRO A 340 -0.52 -18.58 -0.39
C PRO A 340 -0.96 -18.86 1.04
N LYS A 341 -0.02 -19.27 1.91
CA LYS A 341 -0.33 -19.57 3.33
C LYS A 341 -0.47 -18.32 4.19
N LEU A 342 0.31 -17.27 3.90
CA LEU A 342 0.32 -16.04 4.68
C LEU A 342 -0.68 -15.01 4.19
N VAL A 343 -0.89 -14.93 2.87
CA VAL A 343 -1.77 -13.93 2.24
C VAL A 343 -3.15 -14.51 1.93
N GLY A 344 -3.24 -15.82 1.68
CA GLY A 344 -4.47 -16.57 1.42
C GLY A 344 -5.14 -17.09 2.69
N GLY A 345 -5.37 -16.24 3.70
CA GLY A 345 -6.08 -16.64 4.91
C GLY A 345 -7.42 -17.33 4.60
N PRO A 346 -7.96 -18.17 5.52
CA PRO A 346 -9.18 -18.92 5.27
C PRO A 346 -10.34 -17.98 4.94
N ILE A 347 -10.83 -18.10 3.71
CA ILE A 347 -12.04 -17.45 3.21
C ILE A 347 -13.26 -18.05 3.91
#